data_285d08cbd0304fbe5a923122b63004da
#
_entry.id   285d08cbd0304fbe5a923122b63004da
#
_cell.length_a   1.000
_cell.length_b   1.000
_cell.length_c   1.000
_cell.angle_alpha   90.00
_cell.angle_beta   90.00
_cell.angle_gamma   90.00
#
_symmetry.space_group_name_H-M   'P 1'
#
loop_
_entity.id
_entity.type
_entity.pdbx_description
1 polymer ?
#
loop_
_entity_poly.entity_id
_entity_poly.type
_entity_poly.pdbx_seq_one_letter_code
_entity_poly.pdbx_strand_id
1 'polypeptide(L)'
;AERIEQLYRALDITGLRDYESRKPAALSGGQRQRVALARAIVAGQPLCLMDEPLSNLDAKLRHSIRKDIKKLQKELGMTVVYVTHDQTEAMSMADTVVLMKDGHIQQTGTPEQLYNAPNNTFVAEFIGAPPMALIQSNAVVGFGATHTLGIRAEHIKLATSGAGRLQCSVTDIEFLGAETFIGLEHLKAKGLTLKLPGLQHIEQGQTVGITFEDQDIHIFDEFGERL
;
A
#
# COMPACT_ATOMS: atom_id res chain seq x y z
N ALA A 1 -6.54 30.05 -28.76
CA ALA A 1 -5.12 29.62 -28.58
C ALA A 1 -4.93 28.82 -27.30
N GLU A 2 -5.31 29.34 -26.14
CA GLU A 2 -5.12 28.75 -24.81
C GLU A 2 -5.75 27.35 -24.65
N ARG A 3 -7.00 27.14 -25.12
CA ARG A 3 -7.67 25.82 -25.08
C ARG A 3 -6.95 24.75 -25.91
N ILE A 4 -6.33 25.12 -27.00
CA ILE A 4 -5.58 24.20 -27.88
C ILE A 4 -4.28 23.82 -27.18
N GLU A 5 -3.62 24.75 -26.53
CA GLU A 5 -2.40 24.49 -25.77
C GLU A 5 -2.66 23.57 -24.59
N GLN A 6 -3.75 23.81 -23.81
CA GLN A 6 -4.20 22.91 -22.74
C GLN A 6 -4.52 21.51 -23.25
N LEU A 7 -5.21 21.40 -24.41
CA LEU A 7 -5.49 20.10 -25.04
C LEU A 7 -4.19 19.35 -25.37
N TYR A 8 -3.27 20.00 -26.06
CA TYR A 8 -2.02 19.38 -26.43
C TYR A 8 -1.16 18.99 -25.22
N ARG A 9 -1.13 19.80 -24.19
CA ARG A 9 -0.47 19.47 -22.92
C ARG A 9 -1.09 18.23 -22.28
N ALA A 10 -2.44 18.14 -22.24
CA ALA A 10 -3.10 16.95 -21.71
C ALA A 10 -2.83 15.68 -22.54
N LEU A 11 -2.78 15.79 -23.88
CA LEU A 11 -2.44 14.67 -24.76
C LEU A 11 -1.00 14.19 -24.54
N ASP A 12 -0.05 15.11 -24.34
CA ASP A 12 1.35 14.77 -24.06
C ASP A 12 1.48 14.03 -22.73
N ILE A 13 0.87 14.56 -21.67
CA ILE A 13 0.89 13.96 -20.32
C ILE A 13 0.27 12.55 -20.31
N THR A 14 -0.83 12.37 -21.04
CA THR A 14 -1.51 11.08 -21.09
C THR A 14 -0.98 10.13 -22.16
N GLY A 15 0.03 10.53 -22.92
CA GLY A 15 0.61 9.74 -24.03
C GLY A 15 -0.40 9.43 -25.12
N LEU A 16 -1.27 10.40 -25.45
CA LEU A 16 -2.33 10.26 -26.45
C LEU A 16 -2.09 11.05 -27.72
N ARG A 17 -0.94 11.71 -27.88
CA ARG A 17 -0.62 12.56 -29.03
C ARG A 17 -0.85 11.85 -30.38
N ASP A 18 -0.41 10.61 -30.51
CA ASP A 18 -0.52 9.82 -31.74
C ASP A 18 -1.93 9.27 -32.00
N TYR A 19 -2.85 9.51 -31.08
CA TYR A 19 -4.22 8.95 -31.11
C TYR A 19 -5.31 10.02 -31.28
N GLU A 20 -4.95 11.28 -31.44
CA GLU A 20 -5.91 12.41 -31.49
C GLU A 20 -6.94 12.30 -32.62
N SER A 21 -6.59 11.66 -33.74
CA SER A 21 -7.51 11.42 -34.89
C SER A 21 -8.33 10.14 -34.75
N ARG A 22 -8.07 9.29 -33.75
CA ARG A 22 -8.78 7.99 -33.62
C ARG A 22 -10.13 8.16 -32.94
N LYS A 23 -11.12 7.41 -33.44
CA LYS A 23 -12.44 7.32 -32.79
C LYS A 23 -12.35 6.50 -31.50
N PRO A 24 -13.15 6.77 -30.47
CA PRO A 24 -13.14 6.02 -29.19
C PRO A 24 -13.24 4.51 -29.33
N ALA A 25 -14.02 4.02 -30.32
CA ALA A 25 -14.19 2.60 -30.60
C ALA A 25 -12.88 1.92 -31.08
N ALA A 26 -11.95 2.68 -31.65
CA ALA A 26 -10.64 2.19 -32.12
C ALA A 26 -9.55 2.26 -31.04
N LEU A 27 -9.88 2.65 -29.82
CA LEU A 27 -8.97 2.75 -28.69
C LEU A 27 -9.06 1.52 -27.78
N SER A 28 -7.93 1.08 -27.24
CA SER A 28 -7.90 0.06 -26.19
C SER A 28 -8.59 0.54 -24.92
N GLY A 29 -8.90 -0.36 -23.97
CA GLY A 29 -9.45 -0.01 -22.66
C GLY A 29 -8.61 1.02 -21.91
N GLY A 30 -7.29 0.80 -21.82
CA GLY A 30 -6.36 1.74 -21.20
C GLY A 30 -6.24 3.08 -21.94
N GLN A 31 -6.35 3.10 -23.28
CA GLN A 31 -6.37 4.34 -24.05
C GLN A 31 -7.65 5.14 -23.78
N ARG A 32 -8.81 4.49 -23.71
CA ARG A 32 -10.06 5.15 -23.34
C ARG A 32 -10.01 5.76 -21.93
N GLN A 33 -9.40 5.06 -20.99
CA GLN A 33 -9.23 5.57 -19.63
C GLN A 33 -8.30 6.79 -19.59
N ARG A 34 -7.20 6.78 -20.35
CA ARG A 34 -6.32 7.96 -20.52
C ARG A 34 -7.04 9.14 -21.17
N VAL A 35 -7.98 8.89 -22.09
CA VAL A 35 -8.82 9.96 -22.66
C VAL A 35 -9.72 10.58 -21.59
N ALA A 36 -10.31 9.78 -20.70
CA ALA A 36 -11.11 10.29 -19.59
C ALA A 36 -10.26 11.19 -18.67
N LEU A 37 -9.04 10.75 -18.37
CA LEU A 37 -8.08 11.54 -17.58
C LEU A 37 -7.71 12.84 -18.31
N ALA A 38 -7.37 12.79 -19.60
CA ALA A 38 -7.06 13.99 -20.39
C ALA A 38 -8.22 15.01 -20.38
N ARG A 39 -9.46 14.52 -20.46
CA ARG A 39 -10.65 15.38 -20.37
C ARG A 39 -10.77 16.10 -19.03
N ALA A 40 -10.51 15.40 -17.92
CA ALA A 40 -10.51 16.00 -16.59
C ALA A 40 -9.45 17.09 -16.47
N ILE A 41 -8.26 16.86 -17.03
CA ILE A 41 -7.17 17.83 -17.08
C ILE A 41 -7.55 19.07 -17.87
N VAL A 42 -8.08 18.90 -19.08
CA VAL A 42 -8.47 20.01 -19.98
C VAL A 42 -9.62 20.84 -19.40
N ALA A 43 -10.47 20.25 -18.57
CA ALA A 43 -11.57 20.95 -17.91
C ALA A 43 -11.09 22.09 -17.00
N GLY A 44 -9.84 22.00 -16.46
CA GLY A 44 -9.22 23.07 -15.69
C GLY A 44 -9.98 23.47 -14.43
N GLN A 45 -10.77 22.54 -13.86
CA GLN A 45 -11.57 22.84 -12.66
C GLN A 45 -10.70 22.77 -11.40
N PRO A 46 -10.96 23.59 -10.38
CA PRO A 46 -10.20 23.59 -9.14
C PRO A 46 -10.37 22.29 -8.34
N LEU A 47 -11.46 21.55 -8.56
CA LEU A 47 -11.74 20.24 -7.96
C LEU A 47 -11.91 19.20 -9.06
N CYS A 48 -11.15 18.11 -8.96
CA CYS A 48 -11.25 16.95 -9.85
C CYS A 48 -11.58 15.69 -9.03
N LEU A 49 -12.62 14.97 -9.45
CA LEU A 49 -13.02 13.68 -8.87
C LEU A 49 -12.56 12.56 -9.80
N MET A 50 -11.79 11.62 -9.27
CA MET A 50 -11.28 10.45 -10.00
C MET A 50 -11.69 9.18 -9.28
N ASP A 51 -12.48 8.35 -9.94
CA ASP A 51 -12.94 7.08 -9.43
C ASP A 51 -12.21 5.95 -10.15
N GLU A 52 -11.32 5.26 -9.44
CA GLU A 52 -10.46 4.16 -9.92
C GLU A 52 -9.80 4.41 -11.31
N PRO A 53 -9.17 5.56 -11.54
CA PRO A 53 -8.77 5.97 -12.89
C PRO A 53 -7.62 5.13 -13.49
N LEU A 54 -6.99 4.27 -12.71
CA LEU A 54 -5.85 3.45 -13.15
C LEU A 54 -6.11 1.93 -13.08
N SER A 55 -7.32 1.50 -12.71
CA SER A 55 -7.66 0.08 -12.47
C SER A 55 -7.39 -0.84 -13.68
N ASN A 56 -7.62 -0.36 -14.92
CA ASN A 56 -7.48 -1.14 -16.15
C ASN A 56 -6.13 -0.95 -16.87
N LEU A 57 -5.10 -0.47 -16.18
CA LEU A 57 -3.76 -0.25 -16.75
C LEU A 57 -2.77 -1.32 -16.26
N ASP A 58 -1.80 -1.63 -17.13
CA ASP A 58 -0.66 -2.46 -16.74
C ASP A 58 0.23 -1.74 -15.70
N ALA A 59 1.01 -2.51 -14.94
CA ALA A 59 1.79 -2.00 -13.80
C ALA A 59 2.80 -0.90 -14.21
N LYS A 60 3.46 -1.04 -15.36
CA LYS A 60 4.44 -0.07 -15.83
C LYS A 60 3.79 1.26 -16.21
N LEU A 61 2.67 1.19 -16.92
CA LEU A 61 1.90 2.36 -17.34
C LEU A 61 1.26 3.04 -16.13
N ARG A 62 0.70 2.26 -15.19
CA ARG A 62 0.12 2.76 -13.92
C ARG A 62 1.15 3.56 -13.14
N HIS A 63 2.38 3.05 -13.00
CA HIS A 63 3.47 3.76 -12.32
C HIS A 63 3.82 5.11 -12.97
N SER A 64 3.89 5.17 -14.32
CA SER A 64 4.15 6.40 -15.06
C SER A 64 3.03 7.42 -14.85
N ILE A 65 1.78 7.00 -15.07
CA ILE A 65 0.63 7.92 -14.98
C ILE A 65 0.44 8.46 -13.56
N ARG A 66 0.70 7.67 -12.50
CA ARG A 66 0.67 8.19 -11.12
C ARG A 66 1.59 9.40 -10.95
N LYS A 67 2.83 9.31 -11.45
CA LYS A 67 3.78 10.42 -11.39
C LYS A 67 3.28 11.64 -12.16
N ASP A 68 2.69 11.40 -13.33
CA ASP A 68 2.20 12.47 -14.19
C ASP A 68 0.99 13.18 -13.57
N ILE A 69 0.05 12.43 -12.97
CA ILE A 69 -1.09 13.00 -12.23
C ILE A 69 -0.60 13.86 -11.05
N LYS A 70 0.33 13.35 -10.24
CA LYS A 70 0.86 14.08 -9.08
C LYS A 70 1.60 15.36 -9.50
N LYS A 71 2.39 15.28 -10.55
CA LYS A 71 3.07 16.44 -11.13
C LYS A 71 2.08 17.48 -11.59
N LEU A 72 1.07 17.05 -12.34
CA LEU A 72 0.04 17.92 -12.88
C LEU A 72 -0.79 18.58 -11.77
N GLN A 73 -1.20 17.81 -10.75
CA GLN A 73 -1.94 18.33 -9.61
C GLN A 73 -1.18 19.49 -8.95
N LYS A 74 0.14 19.33 -8.76
CA LYS A 74 0.99 20.40 -8.20
C LYS A 74 1.13 21.61 -9.13
N GLU A 75 1.33 21.39 -10.45
CA GLU A 75 1.51 22.44 -11.43
C GLU A 75 0.24 23.29 -11.62
N LEU A 76 -0.93 22.67 -11.52
CA LEU A 76 -2.22 23.36 -11.70
C LEU A 76 -2.82 23.86 -10.37
N GLY A 77 -2.26 23.48 -9.22
CA GLY A 77 -2.79 23.81 -7.90
C GLY A 77 -4.21 23.28 -7.66
N MET A 78 -4.58 22.16 -8.33
CA MET A 78 -5.93 21.61 -8.25
C MET A 78 -6.08 20.68 -7.03
N THR A 79 -7.28 20.64 -6.47
CA THR A 79 -7.67 19.63 -5.48
C THR A 79 -8.17 18.40 -6.20
N VAL A 80 -7.61 17.22 -5.85
CA VAL A 80 -8.04 15.94 -6.43
C VAL A 80 -8.60 15.05 -5.33
N VAL A 81 -9.84 14.59 -5.50
CA VAL A 81 -10.42 13.50 -4.72
C VAL A 81 -10.26 12.23 -5.55
N TYR A 82 -9.43 11.32 -5.07
CA TYR A 82 -9.02 10.12 -5.78
C TYR A 82 -9.49 8.88 -5.04
N VAL A 83 -10.38 8.11 -5.66
CA VAL A 83 -10.87 6.83 -5.12
C VAL A 83 -10.05 5.71 -5.73
N THR A 84 -9.53 4.82 -4.90
CA THR A 84 -8.78 3.63 -5.31
C THR A 84 -8.87 2.54 -4.26
N HIS A 85 -8.74 1.29 -4.70
CA HIS A 85 -8.50 0.13 -3.83
C HIS A 85 -7.01 -0.28 -3.81
N ASP A 86 -6.15 0.37 -4.60
CA ASP A 86 -4.71 0.12 -4.64
C ASP A 86 -4.00 0.99 -3.58
N GLN A 87 -3.47 0.32 -2.54
CA GLN A 87 -2.72 0.99 -1.47
C GLN A 87 -1.52 1.78 -2.00
N THR A 88 -0.83 1.25 -3.04
CA THR A 88 0.35 1.90 -3.60
C THR A 88 -0.01 3.25 -4.23
N GLU A 89 -1.21 3.34 -4.83
CA GLU A 89 -1.74 4.60 -5.35
C GLU A 89 -1.99 5.60 -4.21
N ALA A 90 -2.77 5.19 -3.19
CA ALA A 90 -3.08 6.03 -2.04
C ALA A 90 -1.81 6.51 -1.34
N MET A 91 -0.90 5.59 -0.99
CA MET A 91 0.31 5.90 -0.23
C MET A 91 1.32 6.76 -1.01
N SER A 92 1.40 6.63 -2.35
CA SER A 92 2.38 7.36 -3.17
C SER A 92 1.90 8.71 -3.68
N MET A 93 0.58 8.92 -3.78
CA MET A 93 0.01 10.10 -4.43
C MET A 93 -0.65 11.07 -3.47
N ALA A 94 -1.36 10.57 -2.44
CA ALA A 94 -2.19 11.41 -1.60
C ALA A 94 -1.36 12.27 -0.62
N ASP A 95 -1.87 13.47 -0.35
CA ASP A 95 -1.43 14.30 0.78
C ASP A 95 -2.20 13.89 2.05
N THR A 96 -3.47 13.46 1.88
CA THR A 96 -4.32 12.93 2.94
C THR A 96 -5.05 11.70 2.42
N VAL A 97 -5.04 10.63 3.20
CA VAL A 97 -5.77 9.39 2.94
C VAL A 97 -6.96 9.30 3.89
N VAL A 98 -8.11 8.95 3.36
CA VAL A 98 -9.31 8.60 4.14
C VAL A 98 -9.56 7.10 3.93
N LEU A 99 -9.22 6.28 4.92
CA LEU A 99 -9.47 4.85 4.87
C LEU A 99 -10.87 4.54 5.38
N MET A 100 -11.63 3.81 4.56
CA MET A 100 -13.02 3.45 4.85
C MET A 100 -13.22 1.94 4.88
N LYS A 101 -14.13 1.49 5.76
CA LYS A 101 -14.63 0.12 5.82
C LYS A 101 -16.12 0.12 6.14
N ASP A 102 -16.90 -0.61 5.38
CA ASP A 102 -18.36 -0.77 5.60
C ASP A 102 -19.10 0.58 5.74
N GLY A 103 -18.72 1.57 4.93
CA GLY A 103 -19.30 2.92 4.95
C GLY A 103 -18.82 3.84 6.08
N HIS A 104 -17.91 3.37 6.95
CA HIS A 104 -17.38 4.14 8.08
C HIS A 104 -15.91 4.48 7.86
N ILE A 105 -15.53 5.71 8.24
CA ILE A 105 -14.14 6.14 8.23
C ILE A 105 -13.40 5.45 9.40
N GLN A 106 -12.33 4.73 9.08
CA GLN A 106 -11.48 4.05 10.04
C GLN A 106 -10.33 4.96 10.51
N GLN A 107 -9.74 5.68 9.56
CA GLN A 107 -8.69 6.66 9.86
C GLN A 107 -8.60 7.68 8.73
N THR A 108 -8.27 8.93 9.11
CA THR A 108 -7.89 9.99 8.19
C THR A 108 -6.53 10.54 8.62
N GLY A 109 -5.61 10.68 7.68
CA GLY A 109 -4.27 11.21 7.96
C GLY A 109 -3.36 11.17 6.74
N THR A 110 -2.11 11.57 6.93
CA THR A 110 -1.10 11.41 5.88
C THR A 110 -0.78 9.92 5.68
N PRO A 111 -0.25 9.51 4.50
CA PRO A 111 0.23 8.15 4.29
C PRO A 111 1.16 7.66 5.42
N GLU A 112 2.08 8.51 5.86
CA GLU A 112 2.99 8.21 6.96
C GLU A 112 2.27 7.95 8.28
N GLN A 113 1.25 8.74 8.61
CA GLN A 113 0.45 8.54 9.82
C GLN A 113 -0.32 7.22 9.80
N LEU A 114 -0.94 6.85 8.66
CA LEU A 114 -1.65 5.58 8.55
C LEU A 114 -0.70 4.38 8.70
N TYR A 115 0.52 4.50 8.21
CA TYR A 115 1.52 3.43 8.27
C TYR A 115 2.14 3.30 9.66
N ASN A 116 2.62 4.43 10.23
CA ASN A 116 3.37 4.43 11.50
C ASN A 116 2.48 4.52 12.74
N ALA A 117 1.24 4.97 12.58
CA ALA A 117 0.32 5.20 13.69
C ALA A 117 -1.11 4.74 13.36
N PRO A 118 -1.32 3.45 12.99
CA PRO A 118 -2.65 2.94 12.71
C PRO A 118 -3.54 3.05 13.95
N ASN A 119 -4.77 3.56 13.80
CA ASN A 119 -5.70 3.73 14.91
C ASN A 119 -6.22 2.39 15.44
N ASN A 120 -6.32 1.39 14.57
CA ASN A 120 -6.82 0.07 14.96
C ASN A 120 -6.18 -1.05 14.13
N THR A 121 -6.48 -2.28 14.50
CA THR A 121 -5.94 -3.49 13.83
C THR A 121 -6.34 -3.58 12.37
N PHE A 122 -7.54 -3.10 11.99
CA PHE A 122 -7.95 -3.07 10.59
C PHE A 122 -7.03 -2.17 9.75
N VAL A 123 -6.75 -0.96 10.21
CA VAL A 123 -5.82 -0.04 9.52
C VAL A 123 -4.43 -0.65 9.45
N ALA A 124 -3.97 -1.27 10.53
CA ALA A 124 -2.67 -1.93 10.62
C ALA A 124 -2.51 -3.06 9.60
N GLU A 125 -3.54 -3.90 9.44
CA GLU A 125 -3.56 -4.99 8.47
C GLU A 125 -3.78 -4.49 7.04
N PHE A 126 -4.61 -3.47 6.85
CA PHE A 126 -4.92 -2.98 5.50
C PHE A 126 -3.78 -2.17 4.89
N ILE A 127 -3.08 -1.36 5.68
CA ILE A 127 -2.00 -0.49 5.20
C ILE A 127 -0.65 -1.18 5.34
N GLY A 128 0.01 -1.39 4.21
CA GLY A 128 1.34 -2.00 4.08
C GLY A 128 1.32 -3.32 3.32
N ALA A 129 2.42 -3.59 2.59
CA ALA A 129 2.65 -4.83 1.88
C ALA A 129 4.09 -5.30 2.17
N PRO A 130 4.25 -6.36 3.00
CA PRO A 130 3.21 -7.15 3.67
C PRO A 130 2.38 -6.38 4.72
N PRO A 131 1.19 -6.89 5.08
CA PRO A 131 0.40 -6.38 6.21
C PRO A 131 1.18 -6.38 7.53
N MET A 132 0.75 -5.56 8.50
CA MET A 132 1.28 -5.66 9.87
C MET A 132 0.93 -7.02 10.48
N ALA A 133 1.90 -7.71 11.03
CA ALA A 133 1.67 -8.93 11.79
C ALA A 133 0.96 -8.59 13.10
N LEU A 134 -0.09 -9.34 13.43
CA LEU A 134 -0.83 -9.23 14.68
C LEU A 134 -0.59 -10.47 15.54
N ILE A 135 -0.06 -10.28 16.76
CA ILE A 135 0.36 -11.34 17.67
C ILE A 135 -0.33 -11.15 19.01
N GLN A 136 -0.94 -12.19 19.56
CA GLN A 136 -1.43 -12.13 20.94
C GLN A 136 -0.24 -11.96 21.90
N SER A 137 -0.27 -10.97 22.77
CA SER A 137 0.84 -10.61 23.65
C SER A 137 1.32 -11.78 24.53
N ASN A 138 0.41 -12.63 24.98
CA ASN A 138 0.73 -13.82 25.79
C ASN A 138 1.47 -14.95 25.01
N ALA A 139 1.72 -14.77 23.72
CA ALA A 139 2.57 -15.66 22.94
C ALA A 139 4.03 -15.21 22.92
N VAL A 140 4.29 -13.96 23.26
CA VAL A 140 5.60 -13.31 23.17
C VAL A 140 6.28 -13.33 24.53
N VAL A 141 7.53 -13.80 24.56
CA VAL A 141 8.33 -13.79 25.80
C VAL A 141 8.52 -12.36 26.32
N GLY A 142 8.16 -12.16 27.58
CA GLY A 142 8.28 -10.85 28.24
C GLY A 142 6.99 -10.01 28.23
N PHE A 143 5.91 -10.48 27.58
CA PHE A 143 4.60 -9.81 27.59
C PHE A 143 3.55 -10.65 28.33
N GLY A 144 2.82 -10.02 29.25
CA GLY A 144 1.90 -10.74 30.14
C GLY A 144 0.41 -10.36 30.05
N ALA A 145 0.06 -9.32 29.30
CA ALA A 145 -1.32 -8.83 29.21
C ALA A 145 -2.08 -9.43 28.01
N THR A 146 -3.42 -9.32 28.02
CA THR A 146 -4.29 -9.78 26.92
C THR A 146 -4.47 -8.68 25.87
N HIS A 147 -3.37 -8.26 25.23
CA HIS A 147 -3.38 -7.28 24.14
C HIS A 147 -2.99 -7.93 22.82
N THR A 148 -3.23 -7.24 21.74
CA THR A 148 -2.69 -7.58 20.42
C THR A 148 -1.48 -6.70 20.14
N LEU A 149 -0.36 -7.34 19.81
CA LEU A 149 0.87 -6.67 19.39
C LEU A 149 0.91 -6.60 17.87
N GLY A 150 1.09 -5.43 17.31
CA GLY A 150 1.29 -5.20 15.88
C GLY A 150 2.75 -4.96 15.57
N ILE A 151 3.30 -5.65 14.56
CA ILE A 151 4.70 -5.51 14.16
C ILE A 151 4.79 -5.50 12.65
N ARG A 152 5.47 -4.49 12.08
CA ARG A 152 5.73 -4.42 10.64
C ARG A 152 6.76 -5.47 10.22
N ALA A 153 6.60 -6.02 9.02
CA ALA A 153 7.48 -7.07 8.51
C ALA A 153 8.97 -6.68 8.46
N GLU A 154 9.28 -5.43 8.19
CA GLU A 154 10.65 -4.89 8.19
C GLU A 154 11.31 -4.84 9.58
N HIS A 155 10.53 -4.90 10.64
CA HIS A 155 11.02 -4.94 12.03
C HIS A 155 11.15 -6.35 12.58
N ILE A 156 10.59 -7.35 11.88
CA ILE A 156 10.74 -8.77 12.25
C ILE A 156 12.09 -9.27 11.76
N LYS A 157 12.89 -9.81 12.67
CA LYS A 157 14.24 -10.34 12.39
C LYS A 157 14.30 -11.83 12.71
N LEU A 158 15.11 -12.57 11.97
CA LEU A 158 15.45 -13.95 12.30
C LEU A 158 16.32 -13.96 13.56
N ALA A 159 15.94 -14.74 14.55
CA ALA A 159 16.73 -14.89 15.77
C ALA A 159 17.95 -15.78 15.53
N THR A 160 19.10 -15.40 16.08
CA THR A 160 20.29 -16.25 16.08
C THR A 160 20.09 -17.40 17.07
N SER A 161 20.32 -18.63 16.62
CA SER A 161 20.41 -19.87 17.44
C SER A 161 19.20 -20.14 18.37
N GLY A 162 17.98 -20.13 17.86
CA GLY A 162 16.81 -20.66 18.60
C GLY A 162 16.26 -19.79 19.75
N ALA A 163 16.87 -18.65 20.04
CA ALA A 163 16.49 -17.75 21.12
C ALA A 163 15.61 -16.59 20.62
N GLY A 164 14.48 -16.87 19.96
CA GLY A 164 13.53 -15.87 19.52
C GLY A 164 12.50 -15.49 20.60
N ARG A 165 11.86 -14.34 20.44
CA ARG A 165 10.68 -13.95 21.22
C ARG A 165 9.46 -14.79 20.88
N LEU A 166 9.43 -15.35 19.67
CA LEU A 166 8.37 -16.22 19.17
C LEU A 166 8.98 -17.31 18.28
N GLN A 167 8.50 -18.54 18.43
CA GLN A 167 8.88 -19.66 17.55
C GLN A 167 7.77 -19.90 16.53
N CYS A 168 8.13 -19.92 15.25
CA CYS A 168 7.18 -20.02 14.15
C CYS A 168 7.58 -21.14 13.19
N SER A 169 6.59 -21.72 12.49
CA SER A 169 6.81 -22.63 11.40
C SER A 169 6.81 -21.90 10.06
N VAL A 170 7.74 -22.21 9.18
CA VAL A 170 7.80 -21.66 7.81
C VAL A 170 6.72 -22.27 6.95
N THR A 171 5.83 -21.45 6.39
CA THR A 171 4.71 -21.92 5.54
C THR A 171 5.00 -21.80 4.06
N ASP A 172 5.62 -20.70 3.64
CA ASP A 172 5.96 -20.43 2.24
C ASP A 172 7.20 -19.55 2.13
N ILE A 173 7.82 -19.58 0.96
CA ILE A 173 9.04 -18.83 0.66
C ILE A 173 8.91 -18.27 -0.75
N GLU A 174 8.94 -16.94 -0.87
CA GLU A 174 8.85 -16.24 -2.14
C GLU A 174 10.12 -15.41 -2.39
N PHE A 175 10.91 -15.80 -3.38
CA PHE A 175 12.10 -15.08 -3.78
C PHE A 175 11.79 -14.11 -4.92
N LEU A 176 11.93 -12.81 -4.65
CA LEU A 176 11.66 -11.73 -5.61
C LEU A 176 12.94 -11.04 -6.14
N GLY A 177 14.07 -11.76 -6.11
CA GLY A 177 15.36 -11.27 -6.60
C GLY A 177 16.14 -10.50 -5.54
N ALA A 178 15.77 -9.27 -5.24
CA ALA A 178 16.45 -8.46 -4.23
C ALA A 178 16.13 -8.89 -2.79
N GLU A 179 14.96 -9.51 -2.58
CA GLU A 179 14.41 -9.86 -1.27
C GLU A 179 13.76 -11.24 -1.31
N THR A 180 13.74 -11.90 -0.17
CA THR A 180 12.97 -13.13 0.08
C THR A 180 11.92 -12.82 1.15
N PHE A 181 10.67 -13.11 0.85
CA PHE A 181 9.58 -13.08 1.81
C PHE A 181 9.33 -14.51 2.30
N ILE A 182 9.25 -14.67 3.60
CA ILE A 182 9.04 -15.97 4.25
C ILE A 182 7.78 -15.85 5.08
N GLY A 183 6.73 -16.54 4.66
CA GLY A 183 5.50 -16.69 5.41
C GLY A 183 5.72 -17.57 6.64
N LEU A 184 5.23 -17.09 7.77
CA LEU A 184 5.40 -17.78 9.06
C LEU A 184 4.03 -18.02 9.70
N GLU A 185 3.88 -19.16 10.34
CA GLU A 185 2.68 -19.54 11.08
C GLU A 185 2.96 -19.71 12.56
N HIS A 186 2.03 -19.20 13.37
CA HIS A 186 1.95 -19.43 14.80
C HIS A 186 0.49 -19.37 15.25
N LEU A 187 0.05 -20.24 16.18
CA LEU A 187 -1.36 -20.36 16.63
C LEU A 187 -1.98 -19.06 17.15
N LYS A 188 -1.16 -18.15 17.67
CA LYS A 188 -1.59 -16.88 18.29
C LYS A 188 -1.14 -15.67 17.49
N ALA A 189 -0.91 -15.82 16.19
CA ALA A 189 -0.47 -14.72 15.34
C ALA A 189 -1.08 -14.82 13.94
N LYS A 190 -1.23 -13.66 13.29
CA LYS A 190 -1.69 -13.52 11.90
C LYS A 190 -0.71 -12.67 11.12
N GLY A 191 -0.60 -12.93 9.82
CA GLY A 191 0.15 -12.09 8.88
C GLY A 191 1.66 -12.03 9.15
N LEU A 192 2.20 -13.02 9.87
CA LEU A 192 3.63 -13.08 10.14
C LEU A 192 4.39 -13.30 8.82
N THR A 193 5.16 -12.30 8.44
CA THR A 193 6.03 -12.34 7.28
C THR A 193 7.41 -11.83 7.67
N LEU A 194 8.43 -12.63 7.40
CA LEU A 194 9.82 -12.24 7.55
C LEU A 194 10.36 -11.79 6.20
N LYS A 195 10.96 -10.62 6.16
CA LYS A 195 11.55 -10.02 4.97
C LYS A 195 13.07 -10.04 5.10
N LEU A 196 13.75 -10.77 4.23
CA LEU A 196 15.20 -10.92 4.25
C LEU A 196 15.83 -10.49 2.90
N PRO A 197 17.06 -9.93 2.91
CA PRO A 197 17.74 -9.55 1.68
C PRO A 197 18.25 -10.79 0.91
N GLY A 198 18.16 -10.73 -0.41
CA GLY A 198 18.69 -11.75 -1.31
C GLY A 198 18.06 -13.12 -1.17
N LEU A 199 18.73 -14.13 -1.70
CA LEU A 199 18.32 -15.54 -1.61
C LEU A 199 18.60 -16.10 -0.21
N GLN A 200 17.63 -16.80 0.37
CA GLN A 200 17.74 -17.45 1.67
C GLN A 200 17.68 -18.96 1.55
N HIS A 201 18.42 -19.67 2.40
CA HIS A 201 18.45 -21.14 2.48
C HIS A 201 17.63 -21.61 3.71
N ILE A 202 16.35 -21.30 3.70
CA ILE A 202 15.37 -21.74 4.70
C ILE A 202 14.41 -22.67 4.00
N GLU A 203 13.93 -23.69 4.69
CA GLU A 203 13.04 -24.69 4.10
C GLU A 203 11.63 -24.59 4.67
N GLN A 204 10.63 -24.88 3.84
CA GLN A 204 9.23 -24.98 4.27
C GLN A 204 9.09 -26.06 5.34
N GLY A 205 8.31 -25.78 6.39
CA GLY A 205 8.15 -26.65 7.56
C GLY A 205 9.26 -26.50 8.62
N GLN A 206 10.34 -25.78 8.32
CA GLN A 206 11.38 -25.48 9.31
C GLN A 206 10.82 -24.61 10.44
N THR A 207 11.22 -24.89 11.69
CA THR A 207 10.95 -24.02 12.82
C THR A 207 12.03 -22.96 12.94
N VAL A 208 11.62 -21.69 13.00
CA VAL A 208 12.51 -20.54 13.14
C VAL A 208 12.08 -19.67 14.32
N GLY A 209 13.06 -19.13 15.03
CA GLY A 209 12.81 -18.07 16.03
C GLY A 209 12.81 -16.70 15.39
N ILE A 210 11.88 -15.85 15.76
CA ILE A 210 11.86 -14.43 15.35
C ILE A 210 12.03 -13.52 16.56
N THR A 211 12.59 -12.34 16.31
CA THR A 211 12.76 -11.29 17.30
C THR A 211 12.42 -9.92 16.71
N PHE A 212 12.14 -8.96 17.56
CA PHE A 212 11.82 -7.56 17.22
C PHE A 212 12.07 -6.69 18.45
N GLU A 213 12.27 -5.41 18.24
CA GLU A 213 12.53 -4.44 19.30
C GLU A 213 11.24 -3.93 19.94
N ASP A 214 11.29 -3.57 21.23
CA ASP A 214 10.09 -3.06 21.93
C ASP A 214 9.55 -1.75 21.36
N GLN A 215 10.44 -0.90 20.84
CA GLN A 215 10.08 0.37 20.21
C GLN A 215 9.30 0.22 18.90
N ASP A 216 9.37 -0.96 18.26
CA ASP A 216 8.72 -1.25 16.97
C ASP A 216 7.33 -1.89 17.16
N ILE A 217 6.91 -2.08 18.42
CA ILE A 217 5.65 -2.71 18.77
C ILE A 217 4.53 -1.68 18.83
N HIS A 218 3.46 -1.94 18.10
CA HIS A 218 2.17 -1.29 18.27
C HIS A 218 1.30 -2.12 19.19
N ILE A 219 0.62 -1.49 20.14
CA ILE A 219 -0.24 -2.21 21.10
C ILE A 219 -1.70 -1.84 20.83
N PHE A 220 -2.52 -2.86 20.70
CA PHE A 220 -3.97 -2.74 20.52
C PHE A 220 -4.70 -3.46 21.66
N ASP A 221 -5.82 -2.90 22.07
CA ASP A 221 -6.69 -3.49 23.10
C ASP A 221 -7.50 -4.71 22.57
N GLU A 222 -8.42 -5.20 23.38
CA GLU A 222 -9.28 -6.34 23.04
C GLU A 222 -10.28 -6.03 21.91
N PHE A 223 -10.57 -4.76 21.65
CA PHE A 223 -11.44 -4.29 20.57
C PHE A 223 -10.67 -4.00 19.29
N GLY A 224 -9.34 -4.08 19.35
CA GLY A 224 -8.44 -3.78 18.25
C GLY A 224 -8.12 -2.30 18.09
N GLU A 225 -8.45 -1.47 19.07
CA GLU A 225 -8.10 -0.04 19.08
C GLU A 225 -6.69 0.16 19.65
N ARG A 226 -5.97 1.14 19.12
CA ARG A 226 -4.59 1.43 19.52
C ARG A 226 -4.55 2.05 20.92
N LEU A 227 -3.62 1.57 21.77
CA LEU A 227 -3.31 2.11 23.10
C LEU A 227 -2.23 3.18 23.06
#